data_4d61c81d04f65a321ea030d3e948c149
#
_entry.id   4d61c81d04f65a321ea030d3e948c149
#
_cell.length_a   1.000
_cell.length_b   1.000
_cell.length_c   1.000
_cell.angle_alpha   90.00
_cell.angle_beta   90.00
_cell.angle_gamma   90.00
#
_symmetry.space_group_name_H-M   'P 1'
#
loop_
_entity.id
_entity.type
_entity.pdbx_description
1 polymer ?
#
loop_
_entity_poly.entity_id
_entity_poly.type
_entity_poly.pdbx_seq_one_letter_code
_entity_poly.pdbx_strand_id
1 'polypeptide(L)'
;VEVHEISPKEVKEKYPILYTEDVISGVFLPKDGQADPANIALALAKGARNMGVQILENIKVEDVIIKDDCAKGIHYSLENGEKGIISSDVIVNCAGMWARELGLKSGVNIPLHACEHFYIVTEPIDNLKQLPVLRVPDECAYYKEDAGKMMLGAFENKAKAWGMEGIPDDFCFDQLPEDIDHFEPILSLGLKRMPILNNVGIRTFFNGPESFTPDNRYYLGEANTCKGYW
;
A
#
# COMPACT_ATOMS: atom_id res chain seq x y z
N VAL A 1 -15.74 14.44 8.19
CA VAL A 1 -15.60 13.09 8.78
C VAL A 1 -15.96 13.20 10.26
N GLU A 2 -16.74 12.25 10.77
CA GLU A 2 -17.08 12.16 12.19
C GLU A 2 -15.85 11.62 12.95
N VAL A 3 -15.41 12.38 13.97
CA VAL A 3 -14.19 12.08 14.74
C VAL A 3 -14.47 12.38 16.20
N HIS A 4 -14.09 11.49 17.11
CA HIS A 4 -14.24 11.66 18.54
C HIS A 4 -12.89 11.49 19.23
N GLU A 5 -12.52 12.42 20.07
CA GLU A 5 -11.46 12.20 21.05
C GLU A 5 -12.03 11.34 22.18
N ILE A 6 -11.30 10.29 22.55
CA ILE A 6 -11.69 9.33 23.58
C ILE A 6 -10.60 9.17 24.62
N SER A 7 -10.99 8.90 25.85
CA SER A 7 -10.07 8.68 26.97
C SER A 7 -9.34 7.33 26.87
N PRO A 8 -8.21 7.14 27.58
CA PRO A 8 -7.51 5.87 27.66
C PRO A 8 -8.40 4.70 28.12
N LYS A 9 -9.36 4.98 29.01
CA LYS A 9 -10.34 3.99 29.45
C LYS A 9 -11.24 3.53 28.30
N GLU A 10 -11.77 4.46 27.52
CA GLU A 10 -12.59 4.14 26.34
C GLU A 10 -11.77 3.43 25.25
N VAL A 11 -10.47 3.79 25.08
CA VAL A 11 -9.55 3.03 24.22
C VAL A 11 -9.47 1.58 24.69
N LYS A 12 -9.28 1.34 25.99
CA LYS A 12 -9.22 0.01 26.57
C LYS A 12 -10.52 -0.79 26.41
N GLU A 13 -11.67 -0.12 26.53
CA GLU A 13 -12.98 -0.74 26.32
C GLU A 13 -13.18 -1.20 24.87
N LYS A 14 -12.71 -0.38 23.88
CA LYS A 14 -12.79 -0.70 22.46
C LYS A 14 -11.73 -1.71 22.01
N TYR A 15 -10.57 -1.73 22.68
CA TYR A 15 -9.42 -2.57 22.33
C TYR A 15 -8.83 -3.24 23.58
N PRO A 16 -9.51 -4.25 24.14
CA PRO A 16 -9.20 -4.80 25.47
C PRO A 16 -7.81 -5.40 25.63
N ILE A 17 -7.15 -5.81 24.54
CA ILE A 17 -5.84 -6.46 24.56
C ILE A 17 -4.66 -5.47 24.55
N LEU A 18 -4.94 -4.15 24.44
CA LEU A 18 -3.89 -3.12 24.45
C LEU A 18 -3.38 -2.83 25.86
N TYR A 19 -2.10 -2.52 25.94
CA TYR A 19 -1.52 -1.78 27.03
C TYR A 19 -1.83 -0.29 26.85
N THR A 20 -2.46 0.34 27.84
CA THR A 20 -2.98 1.72 27.74
C THR A 20 -2.52 2.66 28.85
N GLU A 21 -1.62 2.20 29.76
CA GLU A 21 -1.16 2.99 30.89
C GLU A 21 -0.37 4.25 30.50
N ASP A 22 0.22 4.25 29.31
CA ASP A 22 0.98 5.38 28.74
C ASP A 22 0.20 6.16 27.68
N VAL A 23 -1.07 5.81 27.44
CA VAL A 23 -1.92 6.49 26.46
C VAL A 23 -2.49 7.75 27.05
N ILE A 24 -2.36 8.88 26.38
CA ILE A 24 -2.92 10.18 26.77
C ILE A 24 -4.37 10.30 26.30
N SER A 25 -4.61 10.03 25.02
CA SER A 25 -5.95 10.01 24.42
C SER A 25 -5.97 9.13 23.18
N GLY A 26 -7.16 8.83 22.69
CA GLY A 26 -7.37 8.17 21.40
C GLY A 26 -8.26 9.03 20.49
N VAL A 27 -8.15 8.77 19.20
CA VAL A 27 -9.04 9.36 18.18
C VAL A 27 -9.84 8.23 17.54
N PHE A 28 -11.14 8.27 17.70
CA PHE A 28 -12.06 7.27 17.20
C PHE A 28 -12.86 7.78 15.99
N LEU A 29 -12.80 7.03 14.91
CA LEU A 29 -13.53 7.29 13.67
C LEU A 29 -14.60 6.18 13.49
N PRO A 30 -15.85 6.41 13.89
CA PRO A 30 -16.89 5.37 13.94
C PRO A 30 -17.30 4.84 12.56
N LYS A 31 -17.01 5.60 11.49
CA LYS A 31 -17.34 5.25 10.10
C LYS A 31 -16.12 4.76 9.29
N ASP A 32 -14.98 4.62 9.97
CA ASP A 32 -13.80 3.98 9.38
C ASP A 32 -13.94 2.45 9.46
N GLY A 33 -13.11 1.74 8.73
CA GLY A 33 -13.23 0.28 8.67
C GLY A 33 -12.04 -0.37 7.97
N GLN A 34 -12.20 -1.64 7.70
CA GLN A 34 -11.23 -2.43 6.96
C GLN A 34 -11.87 -3.03 5.71
N ALA A 35 -11.06 -3.27 4.72
CA ALA A 35 -11.47 -3.82 3.45
C ALA A 35 -10.47 -4.87 2.96
N ASP A 36 -10.96 -5.78 2.15
CA ASP A 36 -10.13 -6.71 1.39
C ASP A 36 -9.73 -6.02 0.07
N PRO A 37 -8.43 -5.71 -0.14
CA PRO A 37 -8.00 -4.95 -1.32
C PRO A 37 -8.25 -5.70 -2.63
N ALA A 38 -8.10 -7.03 -2.65
CA ALA A 38 -8.36 -7.83 -3.84
C ALA A 38 -9.85 -7.79 -4.23
N ASN A 39 -10.75 -7.96 -3.27
CA ASN A 39 -12.19 -7.90 -3.52
C ASN A 39 -12.64 -6.50 -3.95
N ILE A 40 -12.05 -5.42 -3.41
CA ILE A 40 -12.33 -4.05 -3.88
C ILE A 40 -11.89 -3.90 -5.33
N ALA A 41 -10.68 -4.30 -5.68
CA ALA A 41 -10.18 -4.20 -7.06
C ALA A 41 -11.07 -4.99 -8.04
N LEU A 42 -11.47 -6.21 -7.68
CA LEU A 42 -12.38 -7.04 -8.48
C LEU A 42 -13.76 -6.40 -8.63
N ALA A 43 -14.31 -5.82 -7.56
CA ALA A 43 -15.62 -5.15 -7.61
C ALA A 43 -15.59 -3.91 -8.51
N LEU A 44 -14.53 -3.09 -8.41
CA LEU A 44 -14.33 -1.92 -9.28
C LEU A 44 -14.13 -2.34 -10.74
N ALA A 45 -13.33 -3.36 -11.00
CA ALA A 45 -13.14 -3.89 -12.35
C ALA A 45 -14.45 -4.41 -12.96
N LYS A 46 -15.26 -5.15 -12.17
CA LYS A 46 -16.58 -5.60 -12.59
C LYS A 46 -17.51 -4.42 -12.90
N GLY A 47 -17.52 -3.40 -12.04
CA GLY A 47 -18.31 -2.19 -12.26
C GLY A 47 -17.90 -1.47 -13.54
N ALA A 48 -16.60 -1.30 -13.77
CA ALA A 48 -16.06 -0.68 -14.98
C ALA A 48 -16.47 -1.45 -16.26
N ARG A 49 -16.30 -2.79 -16.27
CA ARG A 49 -16.75 -3.63 -17.40
C ARG A 49 -18.24 -3.49 -17.69
N ASN A 50 -19.08 -3.42 -16.64
CA ASN A 50 -20.52 -3.21 -16.80
C ASN A 50 -20.87 -1.85 -17.42
N MET A 51 -19.98 -0.87 -17.29
CA MET A 51 -20.08 0.46 -17.89
C MET A 51 -19.44 0.55 -19.29
N GLY A 52 -18.96 -0.57 -19.84
CA GLY A 52 -18.37 -0.64 -21.19
C GLY A 52 -16.86 -0.40 -21.24
N VAL A 53 -16.19 -0.33 -20.10
CA VAL A 53 -14.70 -0.23 -20.06
C VAL A 53 -14.10 -1.55 -20.50
N GLN A 54 -13.13 -1.49 -21.41
CA GLN A 54 -12.29 -2.63 -21.77
C GLN A 54 -11.12 -2.73 -20.79
N ILE A 55 -10.98 -3.88 -20.13
CA ILE A 55 -9.84 -4.19 -19.28
C ILE A 55 -9.03 -5.28 -19.97
N LEU A 56 -7.82 -4.93 -20.34
CA LEU A 56 -6.89 -5.82 -21.04
C LEU A 56 -5.84 -6.28 -20.02
N GLU A 57 -5.79 -7.58 -19.78
CA GLU A 57 -4.84 -8.23 -18.86
C GLU A 57 -3.67 -8.82 -19.64
N ASN A 58 -2.54 -9.11 -18.97
CA ASN A 58 -1.31 -9.64 -19.57
C ASN A 58 -0.73 -8.75 -20.68
N ILE A 59 -0.85 -7.45 -20.49
CA ILE A 59 -0.31 -6.42 -21.38
C ILE A 59 0.65 -5.53 -20.60
N LYS A 60 1.90 -5.49 -21.03
CA LYS A 60 2.91 -4.57 -20.50
C LYS A 60 2.87 -3.26 -21.28
N VAL A 61 2.62 -2.15 -20.62
CA VAL A 61 2.79 -0.81 -21.19
C VAL A 61 4.28 -0.48 -21.15
N GLU A 62 4.89 -0.25 -22.30
CA GLU A 62 6.33 0.00 -22.45
C GLU A 62 6.65 1.49 -22.21
N ASP A 63 5.89 2.37 -22.82
CA ASP A 63 5.99 3.82 -22.68
C ASP A 63 4.71 4.54 -23.11
N VAL A 64 4.63 5.84 -22.87
CA VAL A 64 3.58 6.72 -23.37
C VAL A 64 4.13 7.53 -24.56
N ILE A 65 3.40 7.51 -25.65
CA ILE A 65 3.74 8.24 -26.88
C ILE A 65 3.46 9.71 -26.64
N ILE A 66 4.51 10.53 -26.67
CA ILE A 66 4.43 12.00 -26.53
C ILE A 66 4.77 12.64 -27.86
N LYS A 67 3.93 13.59 -28.29
CA LYS A 67 4.18 14.42 -29.48
C LYS A 67 3.74 15.85 -29.19
N ASP A 68 4.64 16.79 -29.43
CA ASP A 68 4.39 18.22 -29.21
C ASP A 68 3.87 18.49 -27.78
N ASP A 69 4.55 17.91 -26.77
CA ASP A 69 4.21 17.98 -25.35
C ASP A 69 2.79 17.49 -25.01
N CYS A 70 2.23 16.61 -25.84
CA CYS A 70 0.92 16.02 -25.64
C CYS A 70 0.98 14.48 -25.67
N ALA A 71 0.25 13.82 -24.78
CA ALA A 71 0.04 12.38 -24.84
C ALA A 71 -0.79 12.01 -26.09
N LYS A 72 -0.39 10.93 -26.77
CA LYS A 72 -1.03 10.46 -28.02
C LYS A 72 -1.34 8.97 -28.02
N GLY A 73 -0.98 8.26 -27.00
CA GLY A 73 -1.21 6.83 -26.88
C GLY A 73 -0.12 6.14 -26.07
N ILE A 74 -0.08 4.84 -26.19
CA ILE A 74 0.92 3.98 -25.53
C ILE A 74 1.49 2.98 -26.52
N HIS A 75 2.75 2.59 -26.29
CA HIS A 75 3.29 1.36 -26.80
C HIS A 75 3.06 0.25 -25.77
N TYR A 76 2.70 -0.92 -26.23
CA TYR A 76 2.53 -2.09 -25.38
C TYR A 76 3.17 -3.34 -25.98
N SER A 77 3.43 -4.33 -25.13
CA SER A 77 3.84 -5.67 -25.53
C SER A 77 2.97 -6.73 -24.86
N LEU A 78 2.82 -7.85 -25.54
CA LEU A 78 2.19 -9.07 -25.05
C LEU A 78 3.27 -10.04 -24.54
N GLU A 79 2.88 -11.02 -23.74
CA GLU A 79 3.81 -12.07 -23.25
C GLU A 79 4.50 -12.86 -24.39
N ASN A 80 3.84 -12.99 -25.54
CA ASN A 80 4.43 -13.64 -26.72
C ASN A 80 5.44 -12.77 -27.47
N GLY A 81 5.72 -11.54 -26.99
CA GLY A 81 6.63 -10.58 -27.60
C GLY A 81 6.02 -9.72 -28.71
N GLU A 82 4.76 -9.92 -29.06
CA GLU A 82 4.04 -9.06 -30.01
C GLU A 82 3.88 -7.66 -29.39
N LYS A 83 4.08 -6.62 -30.22
CA LYS A 83 3.99 -5.22 -29.81
C LYS A 83 2.90 -4.51 -30.60
N GLY A 84 2.31 -3.50 -29.95
CA GLY A 84 1.26 -2.69 -30.58
C GLY A 84 1.19 -1.29 -30.01
N ILE A 85 0.23 -0.54 -30.55
CA ILE A 85 -0.03 0.83 -30.15
C ILE A 85 -1.52 0.96 -29.85
N ILE A 86 -1.84 1.67 -28.77
CA ILE A 86 -3.20 2.15 -28.49
C ILE A 86 -3.14 3.68 -28.52
N SER A 87 -3.93 4.29 -29.40
CA SER A 87 -4.01 5.75 -29.51
C SER A 87 -5.03 6.33 -28.53
N SER A 88 -4.64 7.37 -27.83
CA SER A 88 -5.51 8.14 -26.92
C SER A 88 -4.91 9.53 -26.68
N ASP A 89 -5.76 10.54 -26.52
CA ASP A 89 -5.32 11.89 -26.15
C ASP A 89 -5.25 12.10 -24.62
N VAL A 90 -5.69 11.09 -23.85
CA VAL A 90 -5.61 11.11 -22.38
C VAL A 90 -5.06 9.77 -21.90
N ILE A 91 -3.99 9.84 -21.14
CA ILE A 91 -3.36 8.68 -20.49
C ILE A 91 -3.33 8.94 -18.98
N VAL A 92 -3.81 7.98 -18.20
CA VAL A 92 -3.77 8.03 -16.74
C VAL A 92 -2.79 6.98 -16.24
N ASN A 93 -1.70 7.43 -15.64
CA ASN A 93 -0.68 6.53 -15.10
C ASN A 93 -1.05 6.08 -13.68
N CYS A 94 -1.58 4.87 -13.58
CA CYS A 94 -1.92 4.21 -12.31
C CYS A 94 -0.99 3.00 -12.05
N ALA A 95 0.26 3.06 -12.51
CA ALA A 95 1.19 1.91 -12.49
C ALA A 95 1.84 1.64 -11.12
N GLY A 96 1.33 2.22 -10.02
CA GLY A 96 1.84 1.95 -8.66
C GLY A 96 3.34 2.25 -8.55
N MET A 97 4.13 1.30 -8.06
CA MET A 97 5.58 1.48 -7.90
C MET A 97 6.33 1.61 -9.24
N TRP A 98 5.78 1.14 -10.35
CA TRP A 98 6.36 1.31 -11.70
C TRP A 98 6.01 2.67 -12.35
N ALA A 99 5.14 3.47 -11.72
CA ALA A 99 4.68 4.74 -12.31
C ALA A 99 5.83 5.72 -12.60
N ARG A 100 6.84 5.77 -11.71
CA ARG A 100 8.03 6.60 -11.90
C ARG A 100 8.81 6.20 -13.15
N GLU A 101 9.07 4.92 -13.34
CA GLU A 101 9.84 4.42 -14.49
C GLU A 101 9.08 4.65 -15.80
N LEU A 102 7.78 4.37 -15.81
CA LEU A 102 6.92 4.65 -16.96
C LEU A 102 6.91 6.15 -17.30
N GLY A 103 6.83 7.01 -16.28
CA GLY A 103 6.92 8.45 -16.45
C GLY A 103 8.27 8.87 -17.05
N LEU A 104 9.39 8.40 -16.52
CA LEU A 104 10.74 8.73 -17.01
C LEU A 104 10.95 8.32 -18.46
N LYS A 105 10.49 7.10 -18.86
CA LYS A 105 10.53 6.65 -20.25
C LYS A 105 9.75 7.58 -21.20
N SER A 106 8.75 8.28 -20.67
CA SER A 106 7.86 9.19 -21.40
C SER A 106 8.25 10.66 -21.24
N GLY A 107 9.38 10.98 -20.59
CA GLY A 107 9.83 12.35 -20.33
C GLY A 107 9.05 13.07 -19.22
N VAL A 108 8.25 12.37 -18.43
CA VAL A 108 7.49 12.90 -17.30
C VAL A 108 8.12 12.47 -15.99
N ASN A 109 8.52 13.41 -15.16
CA ASN A 109 9.08 13.12 -13.85
C ASN A 109 7.96 12.95 -12.81
N ILE A 110 7.82 11.73 -12.27
CA ILE A 110 6.89 11.42 -11.20
C ILE A 110 7.70 11.15 -9.93
N PRO A 111 7.59 12.00 -8.89
CA PRO A 111 8.41 11.89 -7.69
C PRO A 111 7.90 10.80 -6.74
N LEU A 112 7.95 9.57 -7.19
CA LEU A 112 7.69 8.36 -6.43
C LEU A 112 8.97 7.56 -6.23
N HIS A 113 9.06 6.84 -5.13
CA HIS A 113 10.14 5.90 -4.87
C HIS A 113 9.59 4.63 -4.21
N ALA A 114 10.06 3.47 -4.64
CA ALA A 114 9.73 2.21 -4.00
C ALA A 114 10.59 2.02 -2.75
N CYS A 115 9.95 1.61 -1.65
CA CYS A 115 10.62 1.21 -0.42
C CYS A 115 10.06 -0.13 0.06
N GLU A 116 10.86 -0.86 0.81
CA GLU A 116 10.40 -2.07 1.49
C GLU A 116 9.37 -1.70 2.55
N HIS A 117 8.32 -2.48 2.65
CA HIS A 117 7.26 -2.31 3.63
C HIS A 117 6.98 -3.64 4.32
N PHE A 118 7.02 -3.63 5.65
CA PHE A 118 7.01 -4.84 6.46
C PHE A 118 5.75 -4.97 7.28
N TYR A 119 5.22 -6.18 7.35
CA TYR A 119 4.26 -6.57 8.37
C TYR A 119 4.37 -8.05 8.72
N ILE A 120 3.90 -8.40 9.89
CA ILE A 120 3.73 -9.78 10.29
C ILE A 120 2.26 -10.13 10.44
N VAL A 121 1.93 -11.40 10.29
CA VAL A 121 0.66 -11.99 10.67
C VAL A 121 0.93 -13.08 11.69
N THR A 122 0.24 -13.04 12.83
CA THR A 122 0.42 -14.01 13.90
C THR A 122 -0.24 -15.36 13.57
N GLU A 123 0.10 -16.40 14.33
CA GLU A 123 -0.77 -17.55 14.47
C GLU A 123 -2.12 -17.13 15.10
N PRO A 124 -3.18 -17.96 14.99
CA PRO A 124 -4.46 -17.66 15.60
C PRO A 124 -4.35 -17.41 17.11
N ILE A 125 -5.07 -16.42 17.59
CA ILE A 125 -5.16 -16.04 19.01
C ILE A 125 -6.50 -16.52 19.56
N ASP A 126 -6.47 -17.36 20.58
CA ASP A 126 -7.68 -17.94 21.16
C ASP A 126 -8.63 -16.85 21.68
N ASN A 127 -9.90 -16.99 21.32
CA ASN A 127 -10.97 -16.07 21.72
C ASN A 127 -10.77 -14.60 21.32
N LEU A 128 -9.90 -14.31 20.35
CA LEU A 128 -9.77 -12.97 19.81
C LEU A 128 -11.09 -12.58 19.13
N LYS A 129 -11.70 -11.50 19.63
CA LYS A 129 -12.90 -10.93 19.03
C LYS A 129 -12.51 -9.99 17.91
N GLN A 130 -13.46 -9.71 17.02
CA GLN A 130 -13.31 -8.66 16.03
C GLN A 130 -12.99 -7.32 16.73
N LEU A 131 -11.94 -6.68 16.25
CA LEU A 131 -11.41 -5.41 16.77
C LEU A 131 -11.45 -4.34 15.68
N PRO A 132 -11.57 -3.06 16.03
CA PRO A 132 -11.35 -1.99 15.06
C PRO A 132 -9.90 -1.99 14.58
N VAL A 133 -9.65 -1.46 13.38
CA VAL A 133 -8.27 -1.16 12.97
C VAL A 133 -7.66 -0.16 13.94
N LEU A 134 -6.41 -0.35 14.29
CA LEU A 134 -5.70 0.53 15.20
C LEU A 134 -4.44 1.08 14.53
N ARG A 135 -4.19 2.37 14.72
CA ARG A 135 -2.92 3.00 14.41
C ARG A 135 -2.36 3.67 15.66
N VAL A 136 -1.07 3.47 15.90
CA VAL A 136 -0.31 4.12 16.98
C VAL A 136 0.79 4.96 16.33
N PRO A 137 0.52 6.24 16.02
CA PRO A 137 1.45 7.09 15.25
C PRO A 137 2.80 7.27 15.91
N ASP A 138 2.85 7.39 17.25
CA ASP A 138 4.09 7.56 18.01
C ASP A 138 5.03 6.33 17.93
N GLU A 139 4.47 5.16 17.62
CA GLU A 139 5.19 3.91 17.41
C GLU A 139 5.35 3.56 15.92
N CYS A 140 4.85 4.43 15.02
CA CYS A 140 4.74 4.20 13.58
C CYS A 140 3.97 2.93 13.21
N ALA A 141 3.30 2.29 14.16
CA ALA A 141 2.68 0.97 14.03
C ALA A 141 1.19 1.04 13.68
N TYR A 142 0.74 0.00 12.98
CA TYR A 142 -0.68 -0.27 12.77
C TYR A 142 -1.00 -1.74 13.07
N TYR A 143 -2.24 -1.97 13.47
CA TYR A 143 -2.72 -3.31 13.85
C TYR A 143 -4.08 -3.56 13.19
N LYS A 144 -4.26 -4.77 12.68
CA LYS A 144 -5.50 -5.24 12.09
C LYS A 144 -5.79 -6.65 12.57
N GLU A 145 -6.96 -6.85 13.15
CA GLU A 145 -7.48 -8.20 13.38
C GLU A 145 -8.03 -8.75 12.07
N ASP A 146 -7.71 -10.01 11.75
CA ASP A 146 -8.19 -10.70 10.57
C ASP A 146 -8.34 -12.19 10.83
N ALA A 147 -9.59 -12.64 10.89
CA ALA A 147 -9.93 -14.05 11.09
C ALA A 147 -9.22 -14.69 12.31
N GLY A 148 -9.25 -14.02 13.46
CA GLY A 148 -8.66 -14.51 14.71
C GLY A 148 -7.15 -14.38 14.80
N LYS A 149 -6.51 -13.68 13.86
CA LYS A 149 -5.08 -13.38 13.84
C LYS A 149 -4.85 -11.89 13.96
N MET A 150 -3.65 -11.51 14.34
CA MET A 150 -3.26 -10.11 14.39
C MET A 150 -2.20 -9.82 13.33
N MET A 151 -2.47 -8.83 12.51
CA MET A 151 -1.48 -8.20 11.64
C MET A 151 -0.86 -7.04 12.41
N LEU A 152 0.47 -6.96 12.42
CA LEU A 152 1.27 -5.84 12.90
C LEU A 152 2.19 -5.38 11.78
N GLY A 153 2.06 -4.13 11.38
CA GLY A 153 2.96 -3.49 10.43
C GLY A 153 3.34 -2.09 10.90
N ALA A 154 4.22 -1.45 10.16
CA ALA A 154 4.65 -0.10 10.49
C ALA A 154 5.01 0.73 9.25
N PHE A 155 4.99 2.04 9.46
CA PHE A 155 5.56 3.04 8.56
C PHE A 155 6.71 3.73 9.30
N GLU A 156 7.84 3.05 9.35
CA GLU A 156 9.02 3.51 10.08
C GLU A 156 9.63 4.77 9.44
N ASN A 157 10.26 5.61 10.27
CA ASN A 157 10.83 6.89 9.84
C ASN A 157 12.01 6.76 8.86
N LYS A 158 12.65 5.59 8.82
CA LYS A 158 13.77 5.27 7.91
C LYS A 158 13.41 4.06 7.07
N ALA A 159 12.51 4.29 6.12
CA ALA A 159 12.15 3.26 5.17
C ALA A 159 13.38 2.83 4.34
N LYS A 160 13.46 1.54 4.07
CA LYS A 160 14.53 0.94 3.27
C LYS A 160 14.20 1.08 1.78
N ALA A 161 14.94 1.93 1.08
CA ALA A 161 14.73 2.14 -0.35
C ALA A 161 15.00 0.86 -1.15
N TRP A 162 14.16 0.59 -2.15
CA TRP A 162 14.26 -0.56 -3.02
C TRP A 162 14.13 -0.15 -4.49
N GLY A 163 14.73 -0.92 -5.40
CA GLY A 163 14.65 -0.65 -6.84
C GLY A 163 15.39 0.62 -7.26
N MET A 164 16.52 0.94 -6.59
CA MET A 164 17.30 2.16 -6.87
C MET A 164 17.84 2.20 -8.30
N GLU A 165 18.21 1.05 -8.84
CA GLU A 165 18.72 0.89 -10.21
C GLU A 165 17.60 0.57 -11.22
N GLY A 166 16.35 0.64 -10.80
CA GLY A 166 15.16 0.20 -11.51
C GLY A 166 14.54 -1.05 -10.87
N ILE A 167 13.24 -1.21 -11.07
CA ILE A 167 12.53 -2.41 -10.63
C ILE A 167 12.86 -3.55 -11.61
N PRO A 168 13.26 -4.74 -11.14
CA PRO A 168 13.52 -5.88 -12.05
C PRO A 168 12.31 -6.19 -12.94
N ASP A 169 12.57 -6.45 -14.23
CA ASP A 169 11.51 -6.66 -15.22
C ASP A 169 10.62 -7.89 -14.94
N ASP A 170 11.17 -8.88 -14.24
CA ASP A 170 10.52 -10.12 -13.83
C ASP A 170 9.84 -10.03 -12.44
N PHE A 171 9.99 -8.91 -11.73
CA PHE A 171 9.35 -8.74 -10.43
C PHE A 171 7.83 -8.54 -10.59
N CYS A 172 7.06 -9.57 -10.27
CA CYS A 172 5.61 -9.56 -10.38
C CYS A 172 5.00 -10.51 -9.34
N PHE A 173 4.07 -10.01 -8.52
CA PHE A 173 3.40 -10.78 -7.45
C PHE A 173 4.37 -11.48 -6.49
N ASP A 174 5.52 -10.90 -6.26
CA ASP A 174 6.61 -11.47 -5.48
C ASP A 174 6.81 -10.70 -4.17
N GLN A 175 7.62 -11.26 -3.29
CA GLN A 175 8.01 -10.69 -2.02
C GLN A 175 9.53 -10.51 -1.99
N LEU A 176 9.96 -9.53 -1.20
CA LEU A 176 11.36 -9.33 -0.90
C LEU A 176 11.80 -10.26 0.25
N PRO A 177 13.10 -10.53 0.39
CA PRO A 177 13.61 -11.30 1.51
C PRO A 177 13.20 -10.72 2.86
N GLU A 178 13.03 -11.60 3.83
CA GLU A 178 12.79 -11.19 5.22
C GLU A 178 13.97 -10.37 5.76
N ASP A 179 13.67 -9.28 6.45
CA ASP A 179 14.66 -8.45 7.16
C ASP A 179 14.23 -8.29 8.62
N ILE A 180 14.54 -9.30 9.40
CA ILE A 180 14.16 -9.37 10.81
C ILE A 180 14.87 -8.28 11.61
N ASP A 181 16.12 -7.97 11.30
CA ASP A 181 16.90 -6.95 12.01
C ASP A 181 16.28 -5.55 11.81
N HIS A 182 15.79 -5.27 10.61
CA HIS A 182 15.08 -4.02 10.31
C HIS A 182 13.72 -3.94 11.03
N PHE A 183 13.02 -5.05 11.13
CA PHE A 183 11.68 -5.12 11.73
C PHE A 183 11.70 -5.26 13.27
N GLU A 184 12.80 -5.73 13.86
CA GLU A 184 12.89 -6.00 15.30
C GLU A 184 12.49 -4.80 16.19
N PRO A 185 12.93 -3.56 15.94
CA PRO A 185 12.50 -2.39 16.74
C PRO A 185 10.97 -2.19 16.74
N ILE A 186 10.33 -2.42 15.59
CA ILE A 186 8.88 -2.32 15.43
C ILE A 186 8.19 -3.42 16.21
N LEU A 187 8.68 -4.66 16.05
CA LEU A 187 8.16 -5.81 16.78
C LEU A 187 8.25 -5.60 18.29
N SER A 188 9.36 -5.11 18.79
CA SER A 188 9.57 -4.82 20.22
C SER A 188 8.54 -3.82 20.77
N LEU A 189 8.27 -2.73 20.04
CA LEU A 189 7.22 -1.77 20.39
C LEU A 189 5.83 -2.42 20.33
N GLY A 190 5.56 -3.23 19.31
CA GLY A 190 4.32 -3.96 19.15
C GLY A 190 4.03 -4.94 20.30
N LEU A 191 5.05 -5.69 20.74
CA LEU A 191 4.96 -6.60 21.88
C LEU A 191 4.66 -5.86 23.20
N LYS A 192 5.22 -4.66 23.37
CA LYS A 192 4.91 -3.79 24.51
C LYS A 192 3.47 -3.26 24.43
N ARG A 193 3.05 -2.76 23.26
CA ARG A 193 1.71 -2.19 23.06
C ARG A 193 0.62 -3.25 23.17
N MET A 194 0.91 -4.46 22.74
CA MET A 194 -0.04 -5.58 22.72
C MET A 194 0.58 -6.83 23.38
N PRO A 195 0.59 -6.91 24.72
CA PRO A 195 1.33 -7.96 25.46
C PRO A 195 0.92 -9.39 25.12
N ILE A 196 -0.30 -9.62 24.62
CA ILE A 196 -0.76 -10.95 24.21
C ILE A 196 0.14 -11.53 23.09
N LEU A 197 0.74 -10.68 22.26
CA LEU A 197 1.61 -11.10 21.17
C LEU A 197 2.90 -11.80 21.66
N ASN A 198 3.32 -11.60 22.91
CA ASN A 198 4.49 -12.29 23.47
C ASN A 198 4.31 -13.81 23.56
N ASN A 199 3.07 -14.30 23.49
CA ASN A 199 2.74 -15.71 23.62
C ASN A 199 2.22 -16.32 22.32
N VAL A 200 2.37 -15.63 21.20
CA VAL A 200 1.81 -16.05 19.90
C VAL A 200 2.93 -16.11 18.87
N GLY A 201 2.97 -17.18 18.08
CA GLY A 201 3.93 -17.32 17.00
C GLY A 201 3.65 -16.39 15.81
N ILE A 202 4.67 -16.10 15.04
CA ILE A 202 4.54 -15.43 13.73
C ILE A 202 4.27 -16.52 12.70
N ARG A 203 3.16 -16.39 11.98
CA ARG A 203 2.79 -17.27 10.87
C ARG A 203 3.40 -16.82 9.55
N THR A 204 3.40 -15.53 9.31
CA THR A 204 3.88 -14.95 8.07
C THR A 204 4.64 -13.66 8.39
N PHE A 205 5.83 -13.56 7.84
CA PHE A 205 6.55 -12.31 7.70
C PHE A 205 6.41 -11.86 6.25
N PHE A 206 5.97 -10.65 6.04
CA PHE A 206 5.79 -10.09 4.71
C PHE A 206 6.70 -8.88 4.53
N ASN A 207 7.46 -8.88 3.45
CA ASN A 207 8.23 -7.75 2.98
C ASN A 207 7.87 -7.52 1.52
N GLY A 208 7.19 -6.42 1.23
CA GLY A 208 6.79 -6.06 -0.12
C GLY A 208 7.15 -4.64 -0.47
N PRO A 209 7.53 -4.37 -1.71
CA PRO A 209 7.81 -3.00 -2.12
C PRO A 209 6.50 -2.21 -2.27
N GLU A 210 6.52 -1.00 -1.77
CA GLU A 210 5.43 -0.03 -1.87
C GLU A 210 5.97 1.32 -2.34
N SER A 211 5.16 2.11 -3.07
CA SER A 211 5.58 3.44 -3.53
C SER A 211 5.25 4.53 -2.54
N PHE A 212 6.21 5.41 -2.32
CA PHE A 212 6.12 6.55 -1.44
C PHE A 212 6.39 7.85 -2.17
N THR A 213 5.73 8.91 -1.72
CA THR A 213 5.99 10.28 -2.12
C THR A 213 6.83 10.99 -1.07
N PRO A 214 7.61 12.03 -1.42
CA PRO A 214 8.44 12.75 -0.46
C PRO A 214 7.68 13.44 0.67
N ASP A 215 6.40 13.76 0.45
CA ASP A 215 5.55 14.49 1.39
C ASP A 215 4.40 13.64 1.98
N ASN A 216 4.40 12.33 1.75
CA ASN A 216 3.35 11.39 2.15
C ASN A 216 1.96 11.74 1.62
N ARG A 217 1.88 12.44 0.47
CA ARG A 217 0.63 12.79 -0.21
C ARG A 217 0.59 12.17 -1.59
N TYR A 218 -0.59 11.81 -2.05
CA TYR A 218 -0.78 11.27 -3.39
C TYR A 218 -0.61 12.36 -4.46
N TYR A 219 -0.13 11.95 -5.62
CA TYR A 219 -0.16 12.78 -6.83
C TYR A 219 -1.46 12.51 -7.59
N LEU A 220 -2.19 13.56 -7.85
CA LEU A 220 -3.43 13.51 -8.63
C LEU A 220 -3.53 14.79 -9.46
N GLY A 221 -3.43 14.66 -10.77
CA GLY A 221 -3.54 15.79 -11.67
C GLY A 221 -2.79 15.55 -12.98
N GLU A 222 -2.93 16.50 -13.90
CA GLU A 222 -2.23 16.49 -15.18
C GLU A 222 -0.77 16.90 -14.99
N ALA A 223 0.14 16.22 -15.69
CA ALA A 223 1.55 16.54 -15.66
C ALA A 223 1.81 17.93 -16.27
N ASN A 224 2.53 18.77 -15.57
CA ASN A 224 2.83 20.14 -16.02
C ASN A 224 3.61 20.22 -17.36
N THR A 225 4.35 19.16 -17.69
CA THR A 225 5.22 19.06 -18.87
C THR A 225 4.59 18.32 -20.03
N CYS A 226 3.40 17.72 -19.82
CA CYS A 226 2.77 16.89 -20.86
C CYS A 226 1.24 16.94 -20.74
N LYS A 227 0.61 17.59 -21.69
CA LYS A 227 -0.85 17.66 -21.77
C LYS A 227 -1.45 16.29 -22.06
N GLY A 228 -2.54 15.95 -21.36
CA GLY A 228 -3.20 14.65 -21.51
C GLY A 228 -2.51 13.51 -20.76
N TYR A 229 -1.41 13.76 -20.03
CA TYR A 229 -0.78 12.78 -19.14
C TYR A 229 -1.17 13.05 -17.69
N TRP A 230 -1.82 12.11 -17.05
CA TRP A 230 -2.36 12.20 -15.67
C TRP A 230 -1.77 11.14 -14.77
#